data_b0cbf51483665c802e0b785bac168505
#
_entry.id   b0cbf51483665c802e0b785bac168505
#
_cell.length_a   1.000
_cell.length_b   1.000
_cell.length_c   1.000
_cell.angle_alpha   90.00
_cell.angle_beta   90.00
_cell.angle_gamma   90.00
#
_symmetry.space_group_name_H-M   'P 1'
#
loop_
_entity.id
_entity.type
_entity.pdbx_description
1 polymer ?
#
loop_
_entity_poly.entity_id
_entity_poly.type
_entity_poly.pdbx_seq_one_letter_code
_entity_poly.pdbx_strand_id
1 'polypeptide(L)'
;DGSYGLKGQLVGAVNQFFTALNKWHQDLQKAHNIEKWREKLTALLTNFFVQNEETADTLFYIQDCINAFADDLQTVNFEETLQADVIAEVMSARLEETPNSLRFLAGKVNFCTLLPMRSIPFKVVCLLGMNEADYPRSHTPNSFDLMQYHHQKGDRVRRDDDRYLFLEALLAARSHFYVSYVGSSIIDNQPKEPSVLVSQLVDYINHYSDNGLRIEQHPMTAFSPSNFQNEGKINRSFAKKWLPIAQFQERKCHEFVVPMGENQESIAEIELDRFVSFVENPVKFFFE
;
A
#
# COMPACT_ATOMS: atom_id res chain seq x y z
N ASP A 1 -1.66 1.98 -48.54
CA ASP A 1 -0.91 3.15 -49.06
C ASP A 1 -1.64 4.45 -48.79
N GLY A 2 -1.76 4.88 -47.58
CA GLY A 2 -2.43 6.13 -47.18
C GLY A 2 -1.91 6.72 -45.91
N SER A 3 -0.70 6.33 -45.50
CA SER A 3 -0.10 6.71 -44.22
C SER A 3 0.94 7.83 -44.36
N TYR A 4 0.56 8.94 -45.01
CA TYR A 4 1.37 10.14 -45.01
C TYR A 4 0.96 11.06 -43.84
N GLY A 5 1.94 11.60 -43.12
CA GLY A 5 1.72 12.54 -42.02
C GLY A 5 1.62 11.85 -40.61
N LEU A 6 0.83 12.43 -39.70
CA LEU A 6 0.66 12.00 -38.30
C LEU A 6 0.34 10.52 -38.11
N LYS A 7 -0.46 9.92 -39.03
CA LYS A 7 -0.80 8.51 -39.02
C LYS A 7 0.42 7.62 -39.32
N GLY A 8 1.30 8.04 -40.23
CA GLY A 8 2.54 7.33 -40.52
C GLY A 8 3.52 7.34 -39.35
N GLN A 9 3.64 8.45 -38.63
CA GLN A 9 4.46 8.56 -37.43
C GLN A 9 3.92 7.65 -36.32
N LEU A 10 2.59 7.62 -36.12
CA LEU A 10 1.96 6.76 -35.11
C LEU A 10 2.20 5.28 -35.43
N VAL A 11 2.01 4.85 -36.66
CA VAL A 11 2.26 3.47 -37.09
C VAL A 11 3.75 3.11 -36.92
N GLY A 12 4.66 4.05 -37.24
CA GLY A 12 6.10 3.86 -37.00
C GLY A 12 6.44 3.66 -35.53
N ALA A 13 5.89 4.48 -34.64
CA ALA A 13 6.09 4.38 -33.18
C ALA A 13 5.53 3.06 -32.62
N VAL A 14 4.34 2.65 -33.03
CA VAL A 14 3.73 1.38 -32.64
C VAL A 14 4.57 0.19 -33.13
N ASN A 15 5.05 0.22 -34.37
CA ASN A 15 5.92 -0.84 -34.88
C ASN A 15 7.25 -0.94 -34.12
N GLN A 16 7.87 0.23 -33.80
CA GLN A 16 9.08 0.25 -32.97
C GLN A 16 8.84 -0.33 -31.59
N PHE A 17 7.72 0.00 -30.95
CA PHE A 17 7.34 -0.55 -29.65
C PHE A 17 7.21 -2.07 -29.69
N PHE A 18 6.46 -2.64 -30.66
CA PHE A 18 6.32 -4.08 -30.80
C PHE A 18 7.64 -4.77 -31.13
N THR A 19 8.49 -4.15 -31.94
CA THR A 19 9.81 -4.69 -32.26
C THR A 19 10.70 -4.74 -31.01
N ALA A 20 10.69 -3.68 -30.20
CA ALA A 20 11.41 -3.64 -28.93
C ALA A 20 10.89 -4.68 -27.94
N LEU A 21 9.56 -4.80 -27.81
CA LEU A 21 8.91 -5.78 -26.94
C LEU A 21 9.25 -7.22 -27.32
N ASN A 22 9.21 -7.53 -28.61
CA ASN A 22 9.56 -8.87 -29.11
C ASN A 22 11.04 -9.21 -28.87
N LYS A 23 11.93 -8.23 -29.06
CA LYS A 23 13.35 -8.41 -28.72
C LYS A 23 13.53 -8.69 -27.24
N TRP A 24 12.85 -7.95 -26.37
CA TRP A 24 12.86 -8.17 -24.92
C TRP A 24 12.33 -9.56 -24.56
N HIS A 25 11.22 -9.98 -25.14
CA HIS A 25 10.67 -11.31 -24.90
C HIS A 25 11.70 -12.42 -25.19
N GLN A 26 12.42 -12.31 -26.32
CA GLN A 26 13.49 -13.25 -26.67
C GLN A 26 14.70 -13.21 -25.73
N ASP A 27 15.04 -12.03 -25.26
CA ASP A 27 16.17 -11.81 -24.35
C ASP A 27 15.89 -12.35 -22.94
N LEU A 28 14.65 -12.23 -22.45
CA LEU A 28 14.23 -12.76 -21.16
C LEU A 28 14.20 -14.29 -21.09
N GLN A 29 14.13 -14.97 -22.22
CA GLN A 29 14.18 -16.44 -22.27
C GLN A 29 15.59 -17.02 -22.11
N LYS A 30 16.62 -16.19 -22.10
CA LYS A 30 18.03 -16.62 -22.05
C LYS A 30 18.65 -16.23 -20.74
N ALA A 31 19.42 -17.14 -20.16
CA ALA A 31 20.29 -16.81 -19.04
C ALA A 31 21.49 -15.96 -19.52
N HIS A 32 21.84 -14.95 -18.76
CA HIS A 32 22.97 -14.06 -19.05
C HIS A 32 23.82 -13.85 -17.80
N ASN A 33 25.10 -13.52 -17.98
CA ASN A 33 25.93 -13.05 -16.89
C ASN A 33 25.50 -11.66 -16.41
N ILE A 34 25.96 -11.23 -15.26
CA ILE A 34 25.51 -9.99 -14.63
C ILE A 34 25.82 -8.75 -15.48
N GLU A 35 26.97 -8.70 -16.15
CA GLU A 35 27.31 -7.58 -17.03
C GLU A 35 26.31 -7.41 -18.18
N LYS A 36 25.92 -8.54 -18.76
CA LYS A 36 24.91 -8.54 -19.84
C LYS A 36 23.54 -8.14 -19.32
N TRP A 37 23.19 -8.56 -18.11
CA TRP A 37 21.95 -8.11 -17.46
C TRP A 37 21.97 -6.61 -17.17
N ARG A 38 23.08 -6.06 -16.67
CA ARG A 38 23.25 -4.63 -16.45
C ARG A 38 23.01 -3.83 -17.72
N GLU A 39 23.66 -4.23 -18.84
CA GLU A 39 23.44 -3.59 -20.15
C GLU A 39 21.97 -3.64 -20.59
N LYS A 40 21.35 -4.81 -20.46
CA LYS A 40 19.96 -5.01 -20.86
C LYS A 40 18.97 -4.22 -20.01
N LEU A 41 19.10 -4.23 -18.70
CA LEU A 41 18.24 -3.48 -17.78
C LEU A 41 18.38 -1.97 -17.99
N THR A 42 19.61 -1.48 -18.21
CA THR A 42 19.84 -0.06 -18.57
C THR A 42 19.19 0.28 -19.91
N ALA A 43 19.30 -0.61 -20.91
CA ALA A 43 18.64 -0.42 -22.19
C ALA A 43 17.09 -0.45 -22.07
N LEU A 44 16.54 -1.26 -21.15
CA LEU A 44 15.11 -1.26 -20.86
C LEU A 44 14.65 0.10 -20.36
N LEU A 45 15.35 0.67 -19.38
CA LEU A 45 15.00 1.99 -18.86
C LEU A 45 15.02 3.04 -19.97
N THR A 46 16.05 3.04 -20.81
CA THR A 46 16.19 4.01 -21.90
C THR A 46 15.15 3.85 -23.00
N ASN A 47 14.74 2.61 -23.31
CA ASN A 47 13.84 2.34 -24.45
C ASN A 47 12.35 2.48 -24.10
N PHE A 48 11.96 2.25 -22.84
CA PHE A 48 10.55 2.20 -22.45
C PHE A 48 10.11 3.35 -21.54
N PHE A 49 11.03 4.10 -20.96
CA PHE A 49 10.71 5.20 -20.05
C PHE A 49 11.22 6.53 -20.58
N VAL A 50 10.40 7.57 -20.44
CA VAL A 50 10.78 8.94 -20.80
C VAL A 50 11.38 9.61 -19.58
N GLN A 51 12.59 10.12 -19.71
CA GLN A 51 13.24 10.92 -18.69
C GLN A 51 12.75 12.36 -18.78
N ASN A 52 12.04 12.82 -17.74
CA ASN A 52 11.60 14.20 -17.56
C ASN A 52 11.84 14.62 -16.10
N GLU A 53 11.49 15.86 -15.72
CA GLU A 53 11.68 16.37 -14.36
C GLU A 53 11.00 15.53 -13.28
N GLU A 54 9.86 14.89 -13.59
CA GLU A 54 9.10 14.07 -12.63
C GLU A 54 9.69 12.67 -12.48
N THR A 55 10.26 12.11 -13.55
CA THR A 55 10.74 10.71 -13.58
C THR A 55 12.24 10.57 -13.38
N ALA A 56 13.02 11.65 -13.51
CA ALA A 56 14.48 11.62 -13.49
C ALA A 56 15.04 11.00 -12.21
N ASP A 57 14.55 11.42 -11.04
CA ASP A 57 15.02 10.92 -9.74
C ASP A 57 14.71 9.41 -9.58
N THR A 58 13.53 8.99 -10.02
CA THR A 58 13.12 7.57 -9.95
C THR A 58 13.96 6.70 -10.88
N LEU A 59 14.17 7.16 -12.12
CA LEU A 59 15.00 6.43 -13.08
C LEU A 59 16.46 6.36 -12.64
N PHE A 60 16.98 7.43 -12.05
CA PHE A 60 18.32 7.44 -11.46
C PHE A 60 18.43 6.42 -10.33
N TYR A 61 17.47 6.40 -9.42
CA TYR A 61 17.42 5.42 -8.32
C TYR A 61 17.40 3.98 -8.83
N ILE A 62 16.56 3.67 -9.83
CA ILE A 62 16.49 2.33 -10.42
C ILE A 62 17.85 1.96 -11.07
N GLN A 63 18.47 2.89 -11.79
CA GLN A 63 19.78 2.69 -12.40
C GLN A 63 20.87 2.43 -11.35
N ASP A 64 20.81 3.14 -10.23
CA ASP A 64 21.74 2.94 -9.11
C ASP A 64 21.56 1.57 -8.46
N CYS A 65 20.32 1.09 -8.27
CA CYS A 65 20.04 -0.27 -7.81
C CYS A 65 20.61 -1.35 -8.76
N ILE A 66 20.49 -1.14 -10.08
CA ILE A 66 21.05 -2.06 -11.09
C ILE A 66 22.57 -2.11 -10.98
N ASN A 67 23.21 -0.95 -10.88
CA ASN A 67 24.67 -0.87 -10.76
C ASN A 67 25.16 -1.51 -9.46
N ALA A 68 24.53 -1.19 -8.33
CA ALA A 68 24.91 -1.76 -7.04
C ALA A 68 24.77 -3.29 -7.03
N PHE A 69 23.73 -3.84 -7.66
CA PHE A 69 23.58 -5.29 -7.80
C PHE A 69 24.71 -5.92 -8.63
N ALA A 70 25.10 -5.28 -9.74
CA ALA A 70 26.19 -5.75 -10.56
C ALA A 70 27.54 -5.69 -9.80
N ASP A 71 27.79 -4.59 -9.08
CA ASP A 71 29.01 -4.39 -8.31
C ASP A 71 29.12 -5.40 -7.14
N ASP A 72 28.01 -5.73 -6.48
CA ASP A 72 27.99 -6.76 -5.42
C ASP A 72 28.43 -8.12 -5.95
N LEU A 73 27.90 -8.54 -7.12
CA LEU A 73 28.28 -9.82 -7.74
C LEU A 73 29.71 -9.83 -8.28
N GLN A 74 30.20 -8.70 -8.77
CA GLN A 74 31.62 -8.56 -9.15
C GLN A 74 32.54 -8.70 -7.95
N THR A 75 32.18 -8.12 -6.81
CA THR A 75 32.99 -8.18 -5.59
C THR A 75 33.25 -9.62 -5.14
N VAL A 76 32.26 -10.51 -5.36
CA VAL A 76 32.41 -11.95 -5.05
C VAL A 76 32.88 -12.80 -6.23
N ASN A 77 33.27 -12.19 -7.35
CA ASN A 77 33.70 -12.85 -8.59
C ASN A 77 32.66 -13.88 -9.09
N PHE A 78 31.37 -13.50 -9.11
CA PHE A 78 30.29 -14.36 -9.57
C PHE A 78 30.25 -14.37 -11.10
N GLU A 79 30.62 -15.51 -11.71
CA GLU A 79 30.73 -15.67 -13.17
C GLU A 79 29.56 -16.46 -13.79
N GLU A 80 28.67 -17.01 -12.98
CA GLU A 80 27.55 -17.82 -13.47
C GLU A 80 26.51 -16.98 -14.21
N THR A 81 25.72 -17.65 -15.06
CA THR A 81 24.58 -17.01 -15.75
C THR A 81 23.32 -17.07 -14.91
N LEU A 82 22.57 -15.97 -14.87
CA LEU A 82 21.33 -15.81 -14.14
C LEU A 82 20.15 -15.80 -15.10
N GLN A 83 19.03 -16.40 -14.68
CA GLN A 83 17.77 -16.34 -15.40
C GLN A 83 17.00 -15.06 -15.07
N ALA A 84 16.03 -14.69 -15.90
CA ALA A 84 15.28 -13.46 -15.75
C ALA A 84 14.42 -13.42 -14.48
N ASP A 85 13.89 -14.55 -14.02
CA ASP A 85 13.11 -14.70 -12.80
C ASP A 85 13.93 -14.37 -11.56
N VAL A 86 15.17 -14.83 -11.48
CA VAL A 86 16.09 -14.50 -10.39
C VAL A 86 16.39 -12.99 -10.36
N ILE A 87 16.65 -12.40 -11.54
CA ILE A 87 16.87 -10.95 -11.65
C ILE A 87 15.62 -10.17 -11.20
N ALA A 88 14.44 -10.61 -11.62
CA ALA A 88 13.18 -9.95 -11.25
C ALA A 88 12.94 -10.00 -9.74
N GLU A 89 13.18 -11.14 -9.09
CA GLU A 89 13.04 -11.31 -7.65
C GLU A 89 13.99 -10.40 -6.87
N VAL A 90 15.30 -10.43 -7.22
CA VAL A 90 16.30 -9.60 -6.54
C VAL A 90 16.05 -8.11 -6.75
N MET A 91 15.71 -7.70 -7.99
CA MET A 91 15.42 -6.30 -8.28
C MET A 91 14.14 -5.82 -7.58
N SER A 92 13.10 -6.65 -7.50
CA SER A 92 11.88 -6.32 -6.77
C SER A 92 12.17 -6.09 -5.29
N ALA A 93 12.93 -6.98 -4.66
CA ALA A 93 13.32 -6.83 -3.25
C ALA A 93 14.12 -5.53 -3.01
N ARG A 94 15.09 -5.21 -3.87
CA ARG A 94 15.91 -3.99 -3.76
C ARG A 94 15.10 -2.71 -3.98
N LEU A 95 14.16 -2.73 -4.92
CA LEU A 95 13.31 -1.57 -5.20
C LEU A 95 12.24 -1.33 -4.13
N GLU A 96 11.80 -2.36 -3.41
CA GLU A 96 10.91 -2.24 -2.25
C GLU A 96 11.62 -1.59 -1.05
N GLU A 97 12.92 -1.72 -0.92
CA GLU A 97 13.74 -1.07 0.11
C GLU A 97 13.90 0.45 -0.10
N THR A 98 13.01 1.09 -0.83
CA THR A 98 13.09 2.50 -1.23
C THR A 98 13.50 3.39 -0.04
N PRO A 99 14.59 4.14 -0.13
CA PRO A 99 14.94 5.08 0.91
C PRO A 99 13.91 6.22 0.93
N ASN A 100 12.97 6.16 1.87
CA ASN A 100 11.99 7.23 2.16
C ASN A 100 12.66 8.55 2.60
N SER A 101 13.99 8.66 2.46
CA SER A 101 14.79 9.73 3.05
C SER A 101 14.86 11.01 2.21
N LEU A 102 14.52 10.95 0.90
CA LEU A 102 14.79 12.07 -0.01
C LEU A 102 13.95 13.32 0.21
N ARG A 103 12.87 13.24 1.02
CA ARG A 103 11.99 14.41 1.30
C ARG A 103 11.78 14.68 2.79
N PHE A 104 12.59 14.08 3.66
CA PHE A 104 12.51 14.34 5.10
C PHE A 104 12.94 15.78 5.39
N LEU A 105 12.14 16.50 6.17
CA LEU A 105 12.30 17.93 6.50
C LEU A 105 12.13 18.92 5.32
N ALA A 106 11.57 18.48 4.20
CA ALA A 106 11.30 19.39 3.08
C ALA A 106 10.08 20.31 3.29
N GLY A 107 9.22 20.05 4.27
CA GLY A 107 8.00 20.81 4.53
C GLY A 107 7.59 20.88 6.00
N LYS A 108 6.44 21.51 6.26
CA LYS A 108 5.87 21.61 7.61
C LYS A 108 5.27 20.30 8.12
N VAL A 109 4.88 19.41 7.21
CA VAL A 109 4.37 18.06 7.49
C VAL A 109 5.34 17.08 6.85
N ASN A 110 5.83 16.15 7.66
CA ASN A 110 6.81 15.14 7.23
C ASN A 110 6.23 13.76 7.46
N PHE A 111 6.33 12.91 6.45
CA PHE A 111 6.00 11.49 6.53
C PHE A 111 7.31 10.70 6.47
N CYS A 112 7.55 9.89 7.47
CA CYS A 112 8.79 9.11 7.57
C CYS A 112 8.59 7.89 8.47
N THR A 113 9.54 6.97 8.43
CA THR A 113 9.65 5.93 9.45
C THR A 113 10.18 6.53 10.76
N LEU A 114 10.13 5.77 11.85
CA LEU A 114 10.59 6.23 13.16
C LEU A 114 12.10 6.56 13.21
N LEU A 115 12.89 5.90 12.36
CA LEU A 115 14.35 6.02 12.40
C LEU A 115 14.88 7.42 12.05
N PRO A 116 14.43 8.10 10.96
CA PRO A 116 14.94 9.42 10.60
C PRO A 116 14.57 10.53 11.58
N MET A 117 13.50 10.36 12.37
CA MET A 117 13.04 11.40 13.30
C MET A 117 13.64 11.30 14.72
N ARG A 118 14.62 10.42 14.92
CA ARG A 118 15.30 10.26 16.21
C ARG A 118 15.89 11.61 16.70
N SER A 119 15.62 11.92 17.96
CA SER A 119 16.15 13.11 18.63
C SER A 119 15.75 14.47 18.01
N ILE A 120 14.86 14.50 17.01
CA ILE A 120 14.38 15.74 16.39
C ILE A 120 13.07 16.15 17.06
N PRO A 121 12.97 17.34 17.67
CA PRO A 121 11.74 17.78 18.30
C PRO A 121 10.72 18.25 17.27
N PHE A 122 9.49 17.75 17.37
CA PHE A 122 8.34 18.18 16.57
C PHE A 122 7.25 18.75 17.48
N LYS A 123 6.48 19.69 16.98
CA LYS A 123 5.32 20.22 17.72
C LYS A 123 4.26 19.13 17.91
N VAL A 124 4.00 18.36 16.87
CA VAL A 124 3.04 17.24 16.86
C VAL A 124 3.71 16.02 16.26
N VAL A 125 3.59 14.88 16.91
CA VAL A 125 4.04 13.57 16.39
C VAL A 125 2.82 12.67 16.27
N CYS A 126 2.64 12.07 15.09
CA CYS A 126 1.55 11.12 14.82
C CYS A 126 2.13 9.76 14.47
N LEU A 127 1.90 8.75 15.30
CA LEU A 127 2.23 7.35 15.00
C LEU A 127 1.00 6.66 14.42
N LEU A 128 1.11 6.19 13.19
CA LEU A 128 0.03 5.54 12.47
C LEU A 128 0.29 4.04 12.34
N GLY A 129 -0.77 3.23 12.45
CA GLY A 129 -0.68 1.79 12.26
C GLY A 129 0.02 1.05 13.40
N MET A 130 -0.17 1.50 14.64
CA MET A 130 0.42 0.87 15.83
C MET A 130 -0.37 -0.38 16.25
N ASN A 131 -0.45 -1.37 15.36
CA ASN A 131 -1.18 -2.61 15.56
C ASN A 131 -0.32 -3.63 16.31
N GLU A 132 -0.96 -4.60 16.95
CA GLU A 132 -0.29 -5.68 17.72
C GLU A 132 0.73 -6.46 16.89
N ALA A 133 0.37 -6.82 15.65
CA ALA A 133 1.24 -7.62 14.77
C ALA A 133 2.34 -6.81 14.07
N ASP A 134 2.19 -5.47 13.96
CA ASP A 134 3.05 -4.63 13.15
C ASP A 134 4.17 -3.96 13.96
N TYR A 135 3.91 -3.72 15.24
CA TYR A 135 4.88 -3.03 16.10
C TYR A 135 4.81 -3.49 17.56
N PRO A 136 5.94 -3.83 18.24
CA PRO A 136 7.30 -3.89 17.69
C PRO A 136 7.43 -4.91 16.57
N ARG A 137 8.30 -4.60 15.59
CA ARG A 137 8.50 -5.46 14.44
C ARG A 137 9.03 -6.84 14.86
N SER A 138 8.38 -7.89 14.40
CA SER A 138 8.89 -9.24 14.54
C SER A 138 9.95 -9.50 13.45
N HIS A 139 11.02 -10.19 13.81
CA HIS A 139 12.03 -10.66 12.89
C HIS A 139 12.16 -12.16 13.01
N THR A 140 11.97 -12.87 11.92
CA THR A 140 12.31 -14.28 11.85
C THR A 140 13.80 -14.37 11.55
N PRO A 141 14.63 -14.85 12.49
CA PRO A 141 16.07 -14.97 12.25
C PRO A 141 16.34 -15.94 11.12
N ASN A 142 17.39 -15.68 10.37
CA ASN A 142 17.85 -16.64 9.36
C ASN A 142 18.33 -17.93 10.04
N SER A 143 18.16 -19.08 9.35
CA SER A 143 18.51 -20.40 9.91
C SER A 143 19.98 -20.54 10.32
N PHE A 144 20.85 -19.71 9.76
CA PHE A 144 22.29 -19.68 10.09
C PHE A 144 22.67 -18.62 11.14
N ASP A 145 21.68 -17.88 11.69
CA ASP A 145 21.91 -16.89 12.74
C ASP A 145 22.11 -17.58 14.09
N LEU A 146 23.37 -17.65 14.53
CA LEU A 146 23.72 -18.25 15.81
C LEU A 146 23.30 -17.42 17.03
N MET A 147 23.03 -16.13 16.88
CA MET A 147 22.62 -15.25 17.96
C MET A 147 21.26 -15.65 18.54
N GLN A 148 20.39 -16.29 17.75
CA GLN A 148 19.10 -16.79 18.23
C GLN A 148 19.24 -17.86 19.34
N TYR A 149 20.35 -18.61 19.37
CA TYR A 149 20.60 -19.69 20.35
C TYR A 149 21.54 -19.27 21.47
N HIS A 150 22.42 -18.30 21.23
CA HIS A 150 23.48 -17.88 22.14
C HIS A 150 23.53 -16.38 22.30
N HIS A 151 22.38 -15.80 22.74
CA HIS A 151 22.28 -14.36 22.98
C HIS A 151 23.24 -13.91 24.09
N GLN A 152 24.09 -12.92 23.79
CA GLN A 152 25.03 -12.33 24.73
C GLN A 152 24.63 -10.89 25.09
N LYS A 153 25.11 -10.43 26.24
CA LYS A 153 24.86 -9.06 26.65
C LYS A 153 25.59 -8.10 25.68
N GLY A 154 24.81 -7.27 25.01
CA GLY A 154 25.30 -6.33 23.99
C GLY A 154 24.88 -6.72 22.57
N ASP A 155 24.34 -7.91 22.37
CA ASP A 155 23.74 -8.28 21.08
C ASP A 155 22.55 -7.38 20.77
N ARG A 156 22.43 -7.03 19.51
CA ARG A 156 21.33 -6.17 19.04
C ARG A 156 20.02 -6.92 18.98
N VAL A 157 19.01 -6.45 19.71
CA VAL A 157 17.66 -6.99 19.69
C VAL A 157 16.73 -5.96 19.05
N ARG A 158 16.23 -6.25 17.85
CA ARG A 158 15.33 -5.34 17.10
C ARG A 158 14.11 -4.89 17.92
N ARG A 159 13.56 -5.79 18.73
CA ARG A 159 12.43 -5.48 19.61
C ARG A 159 12.76 -4.40 20.65
N ASP A 160 13.96 -4.39 21.16
CA ASP A 160 14.40 -3.37 22.14
C ASP A 160 14.74 -2.06 21.43
N ASP A 161 15.30 -2.12 20.23
CA ASP A 161 15.48 -0.94 19.37
C ASP A 161 14.12 -0.27 19.10
N ASP A 162 13.07 -1.04 18.76
CA ASP A 162 11.74 -0.50 18.49
C ASP A 162 11.09 0.12 19.73
N ARG A 163 11.28 -0.46 20.91
CA ARG A 163 10.85 0.14 22.19
C ARG A 163 11.54 1.49 22.43
N TYR A 164 12.81 1.54 22.15
CA TYR A 164 13.58 2.78 22.31
C TYR A 164 13.14 3.83 21.29
N LEU A 165 12.90 3.46 20.03
CA LEU A 165 12.37 4.37 19.00
C LEU A 165 10.98 4.92 19.38
N PHE A 166 10.12 4.10 19.96
CA PHE A 166 8.82 4.54 20.45
C PHE A 166 8.95 5.59 21.57
N LEU A 167 9.84 5.33 22.53
CA LEU A 167 10.13 6.29 23.60
C LEU A 167 10.70 7.60 23.04
N GLU A 168 11.64 7.53 22.11
CA GLU A 168 12.21 8.73 21.46
C GLU A 168 11.13 9.53 20.70
N ALA A 169 10.20 8.86 20.01
CA ALA A 169 9.08 9.51 19.33
C ALA A 169 8.14 10.21 20.32
N LEU A 170 7.84 9.57 21.45
CA LEU A 170 7.05 10.16 22.52
C LEU A 170 7.72 11.43 23.08
N LEU A 171 9.02 11.36 23.37
CA LEU A 171 9.78 12.48 23.91
C LEU A 171 10.04 13.60 22.88
N ALA A 172 10.02 13.29 21.59
CA ALA A 172 10.15 14.27 20.52
C ALA A 172 8.90 15.16 20.40
N ALA A 173 7.73 14.71 20.82
CA ALA A 173 6.49 15.46 20.76
C ALA A 173 6.47 16.59 21.80
N ARG A 174 6.36 17.85 21.35
CA ARG A 174 6.37 19.03 22.23
C ARG A 174 4.99 19.47 22.71
N SER A 175 3.95 19.26 21.91
CA SER A 175 2.58 19.67 22.24
C SER A 175 1.59 18.50 22.22
N HIS A 176 1.62 17.68 21.16
CA HIS A 176 0.66 16.61 20.98
C HIS A 176 1.36 15.36 20.48
N PHE A 177 1.00 14.24 21.10
CA PHE A 177 1.38 12.91 20.66
C PHE A 177 0.10 12.17 20.28
N TYR A 178 -0.02 11.77 19.02
CA TYR A 178 -1.17 11.08 18.48
C TYR A 178 -0.78 9.67 18.09
N VAL A 179 -1.58 8.70 18.45
CA VAL A 179 -1.36 7.29 18.08
C VAL A 179 -2.64 6.73 17.48
N SER A 180 -2.52 5.99 16.40
CA SER A 180 -3.66 5.27 15.81
C SER A 180 -3.33 3.82 15.49
N TYR A 181 -4.33 2.97 15.61
CA TYR A 181 -4.28 1.56 15.25
C TYR A 181 -5.63 1.10 14.70
N VAL A 182 -5.66 -0.07 14.08
CA VAL A 182 -6.87 -0.69 13.55
C VAL A 182 -7.59 -1.41 14.70
N GLY A 183 -8.63 -0.80 15.24
CA GLY A 183 -9.34 -1.31 16.42
C GLY A 183 -10.37 -2.41 16.14
N SER A 184 -10.65 -2.74 14.85
CA SER A 184 -11.61 -3.79 14.50
C SER A 184 -11.25 -4.46 13.20
N SER A 185 -11.57 -5.74 13.07
CA SER A 185 -11.41 -6.51 11.84
C SER A 185 -12.46 -6.12 10.80
N ILE A 186 -12.05 -5.95 9.55
CA ILE A 186 -12.95 -5.63 8.44
C ILE A 186 -13.84 -6.82 8.02
N ILE A 187 -13.44 -8.04 8.37
CA ILE A 187 -14.12 -9.28 7.94
C ILE A 187 -15.27 -9.61 8.87
N ASP A 188 -15.02 -9.61 10.19
CA ASP A 188 -15.92 -10.10 11.22
C ASP A 188 -16.23 -9.08 12.31
N ASN A 189 -15.74 -7.86 12.17
CA ASN A 189 -15.91 -6.75 13.11
C ASN A 189 -15.40 -7.07 14.54
N GLN A 190 -14.58 -8.09 14.70
CA GLN A 190 -13.99 -8.42 15.99
C GLN A 190 -13.02 -7.32 16.43
N PRO A 191 -12.97 -6.97 17.73
CA PRO A 191 -12.02 -6.00 18.24
C PRO A 191 -10.58 -6.50 18.06
N LYS A 192 -9.69 -5.56 17.72
CA LYS A 192 -8.25 -5.78 17.61
C LYS A 192 -7.52 -4.93 18.64
N GLU A 193 -6.53 -5.52 19.26
CA GLU A 193 -5.70 -4.85 20.24
C GLU A 193 -4.64 -3.98 19.57
N PRO A 194 -4.25 -2.87 20.20
CA PRO A 194 -3.11 -2.07 19.76
C PRO A 194 -1.78 -2.79 20.04
N SER A 195 -0.70 -2.22 19.53
CA SER A 195 0.65 -2.59 19.91
C SER A 195 0.80 -2.64 21.44
N VAL A 196 1.54 -3.64 21.94
CA VAL A 196 1.82 -3.77 23.38
C VAL A 196 2.44 -2.51 24.01
N LEU A 197 3.21 -1.74 23.22
CA LEU A 197 3.80 -0.47 23.70
C LEU A 197 2.75 0.62 23.88
N VAL A 198 1.71 0.63 23.05
CA VAL A 198 0.58 1.53 23.17
C VAL A 198 -0.26 1.15 24.39
N SER A 199 -0.56 -0.13 24.59
CA SER A 199 -1.28 -0.61 25.79
C SER A 199 -0.53 -0.25 27.08
N GLN A 200 0.77 -0.48 27.13
CA GLN A 200 1.61 -0.11 28.28
C GLN A 200 1.61 1.41 28.55
N LEU A 201 1.63 2.23 27.50
CA LEU A 201 1.55 3.68 27.63
C LEU A 201 0.18 4.12 28.16
N VAL A 202 -0.91 3.51 27.66
CA VAL A 202 -2.28 3.78 28.13
C VAL A 202 -2.42 3.42 29.60
N ASP A 203 -1.95 2.25 30.01
CA ASP A 203 -1.99 1.79 31.41
C ASP A 203 -1.18 2.72 32.32
N TYR A 204 0.02 3.13 31.88
CA TYR A 204 0.84 4.05 32.62
C TYR A 204 0.14 5.40 32.82
N ILE A 205 -0.44 6.00 31.76
CA ILE A 205 -1.14 7.27 31.85
C ILE A 205 -2.37 7.15 32.75
N ASN A 206 -3.16 6.11 32.61
CA ASN A 206 -4.37 5.88 33.41
C ASN A 206 -4.04 5.68 34.91
N HIS A 207 -2.86 5.10 35.21
CA HIS A 207 -2.43 4.92 36.59
C HIS A 207 -2.03 6.24 37.28
N TYR A 208 -1.47 7.20 36.50
CA TYR A 208 -0.94 8.46 37.04
C TYR A 208 -1.79 9.70 36.74
N SER A 209 -2.89 9.56 36.01
CA SER A 209 -3.78 10.66 35.62
C SER A 209 -5.22 10.40 36.05
N ASP A 210 -5.77 11.29 36.88
CA ASP A 210 -7.17 11.19 37.31
C ASP A 210 -8.18 11.33 36.17
N ASN A 211 -7.80 12.00 35.07
CA ASN A 211 -8.67 12.22 33.91
C ASN A 211 -8.60 11.11 32.87
N GLY A 212 -7.66 10.17 33.01
CA GLY A 212 -7.45 9.08 32.04
C GLY A 212 -7.07 9.55 30.64
N LEU A 213 -6.85 8.59 29.73
CA LEU A 213 -6.59 8.89 28.33
C LEU A 213 -7.90 8.76 27.53
N ARG A 214 -8.18 9.76 26.70
CA ARG A 214 -9.34 9.71 25.79
C ARG A 214 -8.99 8.88 24.56
N ILE A 215 -9.62 7.73 24.43
CA ILE A 215 -9.55 6.87 23.23
C ILE A 215 -10.79 7.13 22.40
N GLU A 216 -10.61 7.52 21.13
CA GLU A 216 -11.70 7.73 20.18
C GLU A 216 -11.75 6.59 19.18
N GLN A 217 -12.93 5.97 19.08
CA GLN A 217 -13.18 4.97 18.04
C GLN A 217 -13.85 5.64 16.85
N HIS A 218 -13.22 5.49 15.68
CA HIS A 218 -13.75 5.98 14.42
C HIS A 218 -14.66 4.94 13.77
N PRO A 219 -15.72 5.37 13.04
CA PRO A 219 -16.54 4.46 12.26
C PRO A 219 -15.71 3.75 11.19
N MET A 220 -16.07 2.52 10.86
CA MET A 220 -15.39 1.70 9.86
C MET A 220 -15.39 2.34 8.46
N THR A 221 -16.48 3.07 8.11
CA THR A 221 -16.63 3.66 6.78
C THR A 221 -16.23 5.13 6.78
N ALA A 222 -15.43 5.55 5.81
CA ALA A 222 -14.96 6.93 5.66
C ALA A 222 -16.11 7.92 5.42
N PHE A 223 -17.23 7.46 4.87
CA PHE A 223 -18.43 8.25 4.57
C PHE A 223 -19.49 8.21 5.67
N SER A 224 -19.22 7.63 6.83
CA SER A 224 -20.16 7.66 7.95
C SER A 224 -20.48 9.11 8.36
N PRO A 225 -21.74 9.50 8.55
CA PRO A 225 -22.13 10.84 8.99
C PRO A 225 -21.44 11.26 10.28
N SER A 226 -21.19 10.32 11.20
CA SER A 226 -20.54 10.59 12.48
C SER A 226 -19.10 11.10 12.35
N ASN A 227 -18.44 10.89 11.21
CA ASN A 227 -17.10 11.43 10.94
C ASN A 227 -17.12 12.95 10.69
N PHE A 228 -18.27 13.52 10.33
CA PHE A 228 -18.42 14.92 9.93
C PHE A 228 -19.17 15.77 10.97
N GLN A 229 -19.73 15.15 12.00
CA GLN A 229 -20.46 15.83 13.06
C GLN A 229 -19.49 16.44 14.09
N ASN A 230 -19.85 17.64 14.57
CA ASN A 230 -19.02 18.42 15.51
C ASN A 230 -19.23 18.04 16.99
N GLU A 231 -20.07 17.07 17.31
CA GLU A 231 -20.48 16.77 18.68
C GLU A 231 -19.33 16.21 19.51
N GLY A 232 -18.53 17.12 20.07
CA GLY A 232 -17.51 16.80 21.08
C GLY A 232 -16.33 15.93 20.62
N LYS A 233 -16.21 15.63 19.33
CA LYS A 233 -15.09 14.85 18.79
C LYS A 233 -13.89 15.74 18.48
N ILE A 234 -12.71 15.34 18.93
CA ILE A 234 -11.43 16.05 18.66
C ILE A 234 -11.06 15.86 17.19
N ASN A 235 -11.29 14.67 16.66
CA ASN A 235 -10.87 14.26 15.31
C ASN A 235 -12.08 14.11 14.40
N ARG A 236 -12.36 15.10 13.57
CA ARG A 236 -13.35 15.03 12.50
C ARG A 236 -12.69 14.84 11.14
N SER A 237 -13.43 14.25 10.21
CA SER A 237 -12.96 14.13 8.83
C SER A 237 -13.03 15.47 8.09
N PHE A 238 -11.98 15.82 7.36
CA PHE A 238 -11.93 16.94 6.41
C PHE A 238 -11.98 16.48 4.96
N ALA A 239 -12.25 15.18 4.70
CA ALA A 239 -12.30 14.60 3.38
C ALA A 239 -13.59 15.02 2.65
N LYS A 240 -13.58 16.22 2.05
CA LYS A 240 -14.73 16.83 1.36
C LYS A 240 -15.40 15.92 0.33
N LYS A 241 -14.65 15.02 -0.30
CA LYS A 241 -15.19 14.06 -1.28
C LYS A 241 -16.25 13.10 -0.72
N TRP A 242 -16.20 12.80 0.58
CA TRP A 242 -17.14 11.91 1.24
C TRP A 242 -18.34 12.63 1.87
N LEU A 243 -18.26 13.95 2.06
CA LEU A 243 -19.31 14.75 2.69
C LEU A 243 -20.66 14.63 1.99
N PRO A 244 -20.78 14.68 0.65
CA PRO A 244 -22.07 14.52 -0.02
C PRO A 244 -22.74 13.18 0.26
N ILE A 245 -21.93 12.11 0.36
CA ILE A 245 -22.45 10.76 0.68
C ILE A 245 -22.88 10.69 2.13
N ALA A 246 -22.09 11.27 3.05
CA ALA A 246 -22.43 11.32 4.47
C ALA A 246 -23.71 12.15 4.77
N GLN A 247 -24.00 13.15 3.94
CA GLN A 247 -25.20 13.98 4.02
C GLN A 247 -26.38 13.41 3.23
N PHE A 248 -26.17 12.33 2.49
CA PHE A 248 -27.21 11.70 1.72
C PHE A 248 -28.24 11.09 2.69
N GLN A 249 -29.36 11.79 2.88
CA GLN A 249 -30.53 11.21 3.53
C GLN A 249 -31.15 10.22 2.55
N GLU A 250 -31.45 9.02 3.03
CA GLU A 250 -32.17 8.03 2.24
C GLU A 250 -33.36 8.72 1.54
N ARG A 251 -33.24 8.90 0.24
CA ARG A 251 -34.47 9.09 -0.54
C ARG A 251 -35.27 7.82 -0.29
N LYS A 252 -36.46 7.95 0.25
CA LYS A 252 -37.41 6.84 0.28
C LYS A 252 -37.29 6.17 -1.07
N CYS A 253 -36.84 4.91 -1.09
CA CYS A 253 -36.88 4.13 -2.31
C CYS A 253 -38.32 4.30 -2.84
N HIS A 254 -38.45 4.96 -3.98
CA HIS A 254 -39.70 4.83 -4.71
C HIS A 254 -39.90 3.33 -4.87
N GLU A 255 -41.05 2.83 -4.47
CA GLU A 255 -41.40 1.45 -4.67
C GLU A 255 -41.05 1.10 -6.10
N PHE A 256 -40.06 0.20 -6.26
CA PHE A 256 -39.61 -0.25 -7.56
C PHE A 256 -40.71 -1.09 -8.27
N VAL A 257 -41.77 -1.33 -7.56
CA VAL A 257 -42.95 -2.00 -8.08
C VAL A 257 -43.73 -0.99 -8.94
N VAL A 258 -43.36 -0.91 -10.20
CA VAL A 258 -44.30 -0.40 -11.21
C VAL A 258 -45.43 -1.40 -11.24
N PRO A 259 -46.70 -1.03 -10.90
CA PRO A 259 -47.81 -1.94 -11.04
C PRO A 259 -47.83 -2.40 -12.51
N MET A 260 -47.53 -3.67 -12.74
CA MET A 260 -47.71 -4.24 -14.07
C MET A 260 -49.16 -4.07 -14.43
N GLY A 261 -49.42 -3.28 -15.49
CA GLY A 261 -50.77 -3.17 -16.02
C GLY A 261 -51.30 -4.60 -16.28
N GLU A 262 -52.57 -4.82 -16.01
CA GLU A 262 -53.21 -6.09 -16.29
C GLU A 262 -53.04 -6.40 -17.78
N ASN A 263 -51.96 -7.11 -18.13
CA ASN A 263 -51.84 -7.70 -19.45
C ASN A 263 -52.86 -8.86 -19.51
N GLN A 264 -53.97 -8.60 -20.15
CA GLN A 264 -55.00 -9.60 -20.39
C GLN A 264 -54.65 -10.61 -21.50
N GLU A 265 -53.41 -10.66 -21.93
CA GLU A 265 -52.94 -11.71 -22.81
C GLU A 265 -52.77 -13.00 -22.00
N SER A 266 -53.72 -13.91 -22.15
CA SER A 266 -53.60 -15.26 -21.61
C SER A 266 -52.40 -15.94 -22.24
N ILE A 267 -51.32 -16.12 -21.50
CA ILE A 267 -50.16 -16.91 -21.96
C ILE A 267 -50.60 -18.37 -22.02
N ALA A 268 -50.88 -18.88 -23.23
CA ALA A 268 -51.39 -20.22 -23.42
C ALA A 268 -50.28 -21.30 -23.26
N GLU A 269 -49.06 -20.96 -23.51
CA GLU A 269 -47.91 -21.86 -23.40
C GLU A 269 -46.65 -21.11 -22.89
N ILE A 270 -45.99 -21.71 -21.91
CA ILE A 270 -44.72 -21.21 -21.38
C ILE A 270 -43.69 -22.32 -21.61
N GLU A 271 -42.57 -21.98 -22.25
CA GLU A 271 -41.45 -22.90 -22.37
C GLU A 271 -40.91 -23.32 -21.01
N LEU A 272 -40.68 -24.60 -20.79
CA LEU A 272 -40.23 -25.18 -19.53
C LEU A 272 -38.94 -24.52 -19.03
N ASP A 273 -37.99 -24.30 -19.92
CA ASP A 273 -36.68 -23.70 -19.58
C ASP A 273 -36.85 -22.23 -19.08
N ARG A 274 -37.74 -21.49 -19.67
CA ARG A 274 -38.09 -20.14 -19.20
C ARG A 274 -38.75 -20.14 -17.82
N PHE A 275 -39.63 -21.11 -17.60
CA PHE A 275 -40.29 -21.26 -16.30
C PHE A 275 -39.27 -21.66 -15.20
N VAL A 276 -38.36 -22.59 -15.51
CA VAL A 276 -37.29 -22.98 -14.59
C VAL A 276 -36.39 -21.80 -14.29
N SER A 277 -35.94 -21.02 -15.27
CA SER A 277 -35.13 -19.84 -15.09
C SER A 277 -35.80 -18.77 -14.21
N PHE A 278 -37.10 -18.59 -14.38
CA PHE A 278 -37.88 -17.71 -13.50
C PHE A 278 -37.95 -18.22 -12.05
N VAL A 279 -38.17 -19.51 -11.85
CA VAL A 279 -38.26 -20.09 -10.49
C VAL A 279 -36.90 -20.08 -9.79
N GLU A 280 -35.81 -20.29 -10.51
CA GLU A 280 -34.45 -20.25 -9.95
C GLU A 280 -34.04 -18.84 -9.51
N ASN A 281 -34.34 -17.84 -10.29
CA ASN A 281 -34.01 -16.44 -9.95
C ASN A 281 -34.98 -15.44 -10.60
N PRO A 282 -36.14 -15.18 -9.98
CA PRO A 282 -37.16 -14.30 -10.54
C PRO A 282 -36.69 -12.86 -10.74
N VAL A 283 -35.73 -12.39 -9.93
CA VAL A 283 -35.19 -11.04 -10.06
C VAL A 283 -34.32 -10.93 -11.32
N LYS A 284 -33.46 -11.91 -11.56
CA LYS A 284 -32.62 -11.95 -12.77
C LYS A 284 -33.51 -12.03 -14.02
N PHE A 285 -34.51 -12.89 -14.01
CA PHE A 285 -35.46 -13.07 -15.11
C PHE A 285 -36.22 -11.79 -15.44
N PHE A 286 -36.52 -10.96 -14.44
CA PHE A 286 -37.20 -9.69 -14.65
C PHE A 286 -36.33 -8.63 -15.36
N PHE A 287 -35.02 -8.71 -15.22
CA PHE A 287 -34.08 -7.77 -15.83
C PHE A 287 -33.47 -8.27 -17.16
N GLU A 288 -33.71 -9.49 -17.57
CA GLU A 288 -33.38 -10.05 -18.90
C GLU A 288 -34.53 -9.83 -19.89
#